data_a91d01a6931b887d817da7a881c0c048
#
_entry.id   a91d01a6931b887d817da7a881c0c048
#
_cell.length_a   1.000
_cell.length_b   1.000
_cell.length_c   1.000
_cell.angle_alpha   90.00
_cell.angle_beta   90.00
_cell.angle_gamma   90.00
#
_symmetry.space_group_name_H-M   'P 1'
#
loop_
_entity.id
_entity.type
_entity.pdbx_description
1 polymer ?
#
loop_
_entity_poly.entity_id
_entity_poly.type
_entity_poly.pdbx_seq_one_letter_code
_entity_poly.pdbx_strand_id
1 'polypeptide(L)'
;MRRPLFRLLYLLYFLNLLYFTTACRKPSQPHLTIGSKFFTEQVILAELVAQHIEARTGIPVVRKTNLGGTLLVHKALLSGDLDLYVEYTGTALTAVLNESPGSDTSAAIYDRVKQQYSQRFHLDLTDPLGFENTFAMVVRGDDAQNLHLRTMSDLAPIAPKWHAGVGYEFLERPDGFRGWSSRYALHFGAQPNVMDLGLLYRALVDHQVDIVAGNSTDGLIDSLHLVALDDNLHYFPPYDAVPIVRRDALEKFPQLRAALADLAGKLSASEMRHLNAQVDADQRDVAAVVRAFRASKNL
;
A
#
# COMPACT_ATOMS: atom_id res chain seq x y z
N MET A 1 25.41 22.84 67.87
CA MET A 1 25.50 21.42 67.51
C MET A 1 24.14 20.91 66.91
N ARG A 2 23.70 21.35 65.68
CA ARG A 2 22.42 20.97 65.06
C ARG A 2 22.50 20.69 63.53
N ARG A 3 23.71 20.44 62.97
CA ARG A 3 23.93 20.30 61.52
C ARG A 3 23.96 18.86 60.98
N PRO A 4 24.12 17.73 61.68
CA PRO A 4 24.15 16.43 61.07
C PRO A 4 22.75 15.83 60.77
N LEU A 5 21.71 16.21 61.53
CA LEU A 5 20.37 15.65 61.39
C LEU A 5 19.69 16.05 60.08
N PHE A 6 19.90 17.28 59.63
CA PHE A 6 19.35 17.79 58.37
C PHE A 6 19.98 17.12 57.15
N ARG A 7 21.26 16.79 57.17
CA ARG A 7 21.94 16.07 56.08
C ARG A 7 21.45 14.64 55.95
N LEU A 8 21.13 13.97 57.04
CA LEU A 8 20.60 12.60 57.07
C LEU A 8 19.16 12.55 56.51
N LEU A 9 18.31 13.54 56.80
CA LEU A 9 16.97 13.68 56.28
C LEU A 9 16.96 13.94 54.76
N TYR A 10 17.86 14.77 54.25
CA TYR A 10 18.02 15.01 52.81
C TYR A 10 18.52 13.78 52.08
N LEU A 11 19.43 12.99 52.65
CA LEU A 11 19.93 11.75 52.08
C LEU A 11 18.81 10.70 52.00
N LEU A 12 17.99 10.57 53.03
CA LEU A 12 16.83 9.68 53.05
C LEU A 12 15.73 10.11 52.08
N TYR A 13 15.52 11.40 51.89
CA TYR A 13 14.57 11.94 50.91
C TYR A 13 15.04 11.66 49.48
N PHE A 14 16.33 11.84 49.19
CA PHE A 14 16.93 11.52 47.88
C PHE A 14 16.96 10.03 47.60
N LEU A 15 17.20 9.17 48.61
CA LEU A 15 17.12 7.72 48.44
C LEU A 15 15.69 7.26 48.18
N ASN A 16 14.68 7.84 48.82
CA ASN A 16 13.28 7.54 48.50
C ASN A 16 12.86 8.05 47.11
N LEU A 17 13.38 9.19 46.62
CA LEU A 17 13.13 9.67 45.29
C LEU A 17 13.73 8.74 44.20
N LEU A 18 14.91 8.15 44.49
CA LEU A 18 15.52 7.16 43.58
C LEU A 18 14.75 5.83 43.52
N TYR A 19 14.09 5.41 44.62
CA TYR A 19 13.27 4.22 44.66
C TYR A 19 11.94 4.38 43.91
N PHE A 20 11.41 5.61 43.77
CA PHE A 20 10.17 5.85 43.01
C PHE A 20 10.38 5.96 41.49
N THR A 21 11.62 6.11 41.01
CA THR A 21 11.90 6.21 39.56
C THR A 21 12.12 4.85 38.88
N THR A 22 12.24 3.75 39.64
CA THR A 22 12.12 2.40 39.09
C THR A 22 10.66 1.97 39.04
N ALA A 23 9.77 2.84 38.57
CA ALA A 23 8.43 2.43 38.16
C ALA A 23 8.62 1.34 37.11
N CYS A 24 8.28 0.11 37.46
CA CYS A 24 8.23 -1.05 36.58
C CYS A 24 7.55 -0.66 35.28
N ARG A 25 8.31 -0.30 34.23
CA ARG A 25 7.81 -0.47 32.87
C ARG A 25 7.48 -1.95 32.75
N LYS A 26 6.21 -2.31 32.85
CA LYS A 26 5.78 -3.64 32.43
C LYS A 26 6.45 -3.88 31.08
N PRO A 27 7.21 -4.97 30.92
CA PRO A 27 7.77 -5.28 29.61
C PRO A 27 6.60 -5.26 28.64
N SER A 28 6.68 -4.42 27.60
CA SER A 28 5.64 -4.40 26.57
C SER A 28 5.56 -5.82 26.02
N GLN A 29 4.35 -6.39 25.97
CA GLN A 29 4.20 -7.70 25.37
C GLN A 29 4.80 -7.65 23.95
N PRO A 30 5.53 -8.69 23.54
CA PRO A 30 6.01 -8.78 22.17
C PRO A 30 4.85 -8.61 21.22
N HIS A 31 4.96 -7.69 20.28
CA HIS A 31 3.94 -7.37 19.28
C HIS A 31 4.57 -7.31 17.90
N LEU A 32 3.74 -7.38 16.87
CA LEU A 32 4.10 -7.09 15.49
C LEU A 32 3.64 -5.68 15.14
N THR A 33 4.36 -5.02 14.24
CA THR A 33 4.00 -3.72 13.69
C THR A 33 3.77 -3.85 12.21
N ILE A 34 2.53 -3.58 11.75
CA ILE A 34 2.14 -3.61 10.34
C ILE A 34 2.01 -2.19 9.83
N GLY A 35 2.61 -1.92 8.66
CA GLY A 35 2.49 -0.64 7.98
C GLY A 35 1.55 -0.65 6.79
N SER A 36 1.14 0.54 6.33
CA SER A 36 0.51 0.73 5.03
C SER A 36 1.01 1.98 4.31
N LYS A 37 0.90 1.98 2.98
CA LYS A 37 0.96 3.20 2.19
C LYS A 37 -0.29 4.06 2.45
N PHE A 38 -0.36 5.23 1.80
CA PHE A 38 -1.31 6.31 2.12
C PHE A 38 -2.63 6.25 1.32
N PHE A 39 -3.04 5.11 0.78
CA PHE A 39 -4.30 4.95 0.05
C PHE A 39 -5.14 3.80 0.61
N THR A 40 -6.45 3.88 0.38
CA THR A 40 -7.49 3.06 1.01
C THR A 40 -7.21 1.56 0.95
N GLU A 41 -6.89 1.02 -0.22
CA GLU A 41 -6.58 -0.40 -0.38
C GLU A 41 -5.47 -0.86 0.56
N GLN A 42 -4.41 -0.07 0.68
CA GLN A 42 -3.28 -0.43 1.54
C GLN A 42 -3.66 -0.43 3.02
N VAL A 43 -4.56 0.47 3.44
CA VAL A 43 -5.09 0.49 4.81
C VAL A 43 -5.97 -0.73 5.07
N ILE A 44 -6.82 -1.11 4.10
CA ILE A 44 -7.64 -2.32 4.16
C ILE A 44 -6.75 -3.57 4.24
N LEU A 45 -5.73 -3.67 3.41
CA LEU A 45 -4.79 -4.82 3.40
C LEU A 45 -4.00 -4.93 4.71
N ALA A 46 -3.53 -3.80 5.25
CA ALA A 46 -2.85 -3.78 6.55
C ALA A 46 -3.78 -4.26 7.67
N GLU A 47 -5.05 -3.81 7.67
CA GLU A 47 -6.04 -4.24 8.66
C GLU A 47 -6.44 -5.71 8.48
N LEU A 48 -6.57 -6.20 7.23
CA LEU A 48 -6.86 -7.60 6.93
C LEU A 48 -5.77 -8.52 7.49
N VAL A 49 -4.51 -8.21 7.19
CA VAL A 49 -3.36 -8.97 7.67
C VAL A 49 -3.27 -8.90 9.20
N ALA A 50 -3.50 -7.71 9.79
CA ALA A 50 -3.46 -7.52 11.24
C ALA A 50 -4.52 -8.35 11.97
N GLN A 51 -5.80 -8.21 11.57
CA GLN A 51 -6.89 -8.97 12.19
C GLN A 51 -6.71 -10.49 12.01
N HIS A 52 -6.18 -10.92 10.86
CA HIS A 52 -5.95 -12.33 10.61
C HIS A 52 -4.85 -12.89 11.51
N ILE A 53 -3.72 -12.20 11.63
CA ILE A 53 -2.62 -12.59 12.54
C ILE A 53 -3.11 -12.64 13.97
N GLU A 54 -3.82 -11.63 14.46
CA GLU A 54 -4.36 -11.60 15.83
C GLU A 54 -5.29 -12.79 16.10
N ALA A 55 -6.18 -13.09 15.17
CA ALA A 55 -7.13 -14.19 15.33
C ALA A 55 -6.46 -15.58 15.29
N ARG A 56 -5.46 -15.76 14.43
CA ARG A 56 -4.80 -17.06 14.22
C ARG A 56 -3.71 -17.36 15.24
N THR A 57 -3.07 -16.33 15.78
CA THR A 57 -1.84 -16.48 16.58
C THR A 57 -1.95 -15.91 17.99
N GLY A 58 -2.90 -15.02 18.26
CA GLY A 58 -2.98 -14.26 19.50
C GLY A 58 -1.89 -13.20 19.67
N ILE A 59 -1.02 -12.97 18.67
CA ILE A 59 0.01 -11.94 18.71
C ILE A 59 -0.65 -10.56 18.56
N PRO A 60 -0.44 -9.63 19.51
CA PRO A 60 -0.93 -8.26 19.35
C PRO A 60 -0.27 -7.57 18.16
N VAL A 61 -1.06 -6.84 17.37
CA VAL A 61 -0.57 -6.12 16.18
C VAL A 61 -0.80 -4.62 16.33
N VAL A 62 0.27 -3.86 16.20
CA VAL A 62 0.22 -2.39 16.10
C VAL A 62 0.08 -2.01 14.62
N ARG A 63 -0.92 -1.17 14.29
CA ARG A 63 -1.15 -0.65 12.95
C ARG A 63 -0.50 0.72 12.82
N LYS A 64 0.40 0.87 11.85
CA LYS A 64 0.98 2.15 11.42
C LYS A 64 0.56 2.41 9.97
N THR A 65 -0.63 2.94 9.81
CA THR A 65 -1.22 3.18 8.49
C THR A 65 -0.92 4.58 7.96
N ASN A 66 -1.12 4.80 6.65
CA ASN A 66 -0.95 6.10 5.98
C ASN A 66 0.45 6.72 6.13
N LEU A 67 1.50 5.89 6.12
CA LEU A 67 2.88 6.36 6.34
C LEU A 67 3.46 7.15 5.17
N GLY A 68 2.88 7.03 3.99
CA GLY A 68 3.38 7.66 2.76
C GLY A 68 3.52 6.69 1.61
N GLY A 69 4.32 7.05 0.61
CA GLY A 69 4.53 6.23 -0.59
C GLY A 69 5.50 5.06 -0.39
N THR A 70 5.71 4.32 -1.47
CA THR A 70 6.48 3.07 -1.55
C THR A 70 7.84 3.16 -0.86
N LEU A 71 8.67 4.14 -1.22
CA LEU A 71 10.04 4.21 -0.70
C LEU A 71 10.09 4.53 0.81
N LEU A 72 9.12 5.29 1.33
CA LEU A 72 9.04 5.62 2.75
C LEU A 72 8.66 4.39 3.58
N VAL A 73 7.64 3.64 3.13
CA VAL A 73 7.20 2.41 3.82
C VAL A 73 8.28 1.34 3.75
N HIS A 74 8.92 1.17 2.59
CA HIS A 74 10.05 0.25 2.44
C HIS A 74 11.22 0.60 3.38
N LYS A 75 11.57 1.89 3.50
CA LYS A 75 12.58 2.35 4.45
C LYS A 75 12.21 2.06 5.90
N ALA A 76 10.94 2.27 6.28
CA ALA A 76 10.44 1.95 7.61
C ALA A 76 10.52 0.44 7.92
N LEU A 77 10.31 -0.42 6.90
CA LEU A 77 10.51 -1.87 7.02
C LEU A 77 12.00 -2.21 7.24
N LEU A 78 12.89 -1.59 6.48
CA LEU A 78 14.35 -1.82 6.61
C LEU A 78 14.90 -1.34 7.95
N SER A 79 14.40 -0.23 8.50
CA SER A 79 14.83 0.29 9.81
C SER A 79 14.29 -0.51 11.00
N GLY A 80 13.30 -1.39 10.79
CA GLY A 80 12.63 -2.12 11.87
C GLY A 80 11.51 -1.35 12.56
N ASP A 81 11.11 -0.21 12.02
CA ASP A 81 9.91 0.52 12.47
C ASP A 81 8.62 -0.22 12.11
N LEU A 82 8.70 -1.11 11.12
CA LEU A 82 7.67 -2.06 10.70
C LEU A 82 8.25 -3.47 10.68
N ASP A 83 7.41 -4.47 10.93
CA ASP A 83 7.73 -5.88 10.77
C ASP A 83 7.25 -6.43 9.41
N LEU A 84 6.15 -5.88 8.88
CA LEU A 84 5.60 -6.24 7.59
C LEU A 84 4.68 -5.17 7.01
N TYR A 85 4.47 -5.23 5.70
CA TYR A 85 3.44 -4.51 4.96
C TYR A 85 3.10 -5.26 3.67
N VAL A 86 2.02 -4.88 2.98
CA VAL A 86 1.68 -5.43 1.67
C VAL A 86 2.26 -4.53 0.57
N GLU A 87 2.97 -5.12 -0.39
CA GLU A 87 3.52 -4.44 -1.55
C GLU A 87 3.03 -5.12 -2.83
N TYR A 88 3.27 -4.50 -3.96
CA TYR A 88 2.96 -5.06 -5.27
C TYR A 88 4.26 -5.43 -5.99
N THR A 89 4.27 -6.60 -6.64
CA THR A 89 5.50 -7.17 -7.25
C THR A 89 6.11 -6.24 -8.30
N GLY A 90 5.29 -5.65 -9.18
CA GLY A 90 5.76 -4.68 -10.17
C GLY A 90 6.35 -3.41 -9.54
N THR A 91 5.73 -2.91 -8.45
CA THR A 91 6.26 -1.76 -7.69
C THR A 91 7.59 -2.09 -7.02
N ALA A 92 7.68 -3.27 -6.38
CA ALA A 92 8.92 -3.73 -5.77
C ALA A 92 10.05 -3.82 -6.80
N LEU A 93 9.75 -4.32 -8.01
CA LEU A 93 10.72 -4.43 -9.09
C LEU A 93 11.15 -3.06 -9.62
N THR A 94 10.19 -2.21 -10.00
CA THR A 94 10.48 -0.97 -10.75
C THR A 94 10.90 0.18 -9.84
N ALA A 95 10.23 0.39 -8.70
CA ALA A 95 10.49 1.52 -7.82
C ALA A 95 11.53 1.24 -6.75
N VAL A 96 11.60 0.00 -6.20
CA VAL A 96 12.55 -0.32 -5.13
C VAL A 96 13.85 -0.91 -5.67
N LEU A 97 13.75 -1.93 -6.54
CA LEU A 97 14.91 -2.57 -7.13
C LEU A 97 15.50 -1.77 -8.30
N ASN A 98 14.72 -0.84 -8.86
CA ASN A 98 15.06 -0.03 -10.04
C ASN A 98 15.42 -0.91 -11.26
N GLU A 99 14.61 -1.94 -11.51
CA GLU A 99 14.78 -2.88 -12.60
C GLU A 99 13.62 -2.81 -13.59
N SER A 100 13.92 -3.10 -14.86
CA SER A 100 12.90 -3.20 -15.91
C SER A 100 12.22 -4.56 -15.85
N PRO A 101 10.88 -4.62 -15.98
CA PRO A 101 10.14 -5.88 -16.06
C PRO A 101 10.41 -6.66 -17.35
N GLY A 102 10.78 -5.97 -18.46
CA GLY A 102 10.92 -6.60 -19.76
C GLY A 102 9.58 -7.23 -20.21
N SER A 103 9.66 -8.47 -20.68
CA SER A 103 8.49 -9.30 -21.07
C SER A 103 8.21 -10.41 -20.03
N ASP A 104 8.65 -10.23 -18.78
CA ASP A 104 8.51 -11.24 -17.74
C ASP A 104 7.04 -11.47 -17.38
N THR A 105 6.71 -12.73 -17.11
CA THR A 105 5.42 -13.11 -16.56
C THR A 105 5.30 -12.71 -15.09
N SER A 106 4.08 -12.68 -14.54
CA SER A 106 3.82 -12.43 -13.12
C SER A 106 4.67 -13.36 -12.23
N ALA A 107 4.71 -14.65 -12.52
CA ALA A 107 5.52 -15.61 -11.77
C ALA A 107 7.03 -15.29 -11.83
N ALA A 108 7.55 -14.91 -12.99
CA ALA A 108 8.96 -14.56 -13.15
C ALA A 108 9.33 -13.28 -12.37
N ILE A 109 8.45 -12.28 -12.39
CA ILE A 109 8.60 -11.05 -11.60
C ILE A 109 8.58 -11.37 -10.10
N TYR A 110 7.60 -12.14 -9.64
CA TYR A 110 7.50 -12.57 -8.25
C TYR A 110 8.77 -13.28 -7.78
N ASP A 111 9.26 -14.27 -8.52
CA ASP A 111 10.45 -15.03 -8.17
C ASP A 111 11.70 -14.14 -8.11
N ARG A 112 11.85 -13.24 -9.08
CA ARG A 112 12.95 -12.27 -9.12
C ARG A 112 12.95 -11.32 -7.95
N VAL A 113 11.79 -10.74 -7.62
CA VAL A 113 11.62 -9.86 -6.46
C VAL A 113 11.89 -10.62 -5.17
N LYS A 114 11.31 -11.81 -5.02
CA LYS A 114 11.50 -12.68 -3.84
C LYS A 114 12.98 -12.98 -3.59
N GLN A 115 13.70 -13.37 -4.63
CA GLN A 115 15.12 -13.66 -4.53
C GLN A 115 15.93 -12.41 -4.11
N GLN A 116 15.71 -11.28 -4.77
CA GLN A 116 16.47 -10.07 -4.51
C GLN A 116 16.16 -9.45 -3.14
N TYR A 117 14.91 -9.45 -2.71
CA TYR A 117 14.52 -8.97 -1.38
C TYR A 117 15.14 -9.82 -0.28
N SER A 118 15.15 -11.13 -0.46
CA SER A 118 15.80 -12.06 0.47
C SER A 118 17.32 -11.83 0.56
N GLN A 119 17.98 -11.63 -0.58
CA GLN A 119 19.45 -11.49 -0.64
C GLN A 119 19.95 -10.09 -0.21
N ARG A 120 19.25 -9.03 -0.68
CA ARG A 120 19.70 -7.65 -0.49
C ARG A 120 19.22 -7.02 0.80
N PHE A 121 18.00 -7.40 1.25
CA PHE A 121 17.32 -6.72 2.33
C PHE A 121 16.97 -7.60 3.52
N HIS A 122 17.22 -8.92 3.43
CA HIS A 122 16.79 -9.89 4.45
C HIS A 122 15.27 -9.84 4.71
N LEU A 123 14.49 -9.60 3.66
CA LEU A 123 13.05 -9.59 3.64
C LEU A 123 12.52 -10.82 2.91
N ASP A 124 11.49 -11.44 3.46
CA ASP A 124 10.84 -12.60 2.86
C ASP A 124 9.51 -12.16 2.25
N LEU A 125 9.24 -12.50 0.98
CA LEU A 125 7.93 -12.40 0.36
C LEU A 125 7.14 -13.67 0.67
N THR A 126 5.88 -13.49 1.07
CA THR A 126 4.93 -14.60 1.18
C THR A 126 4.24 -14.83 -0.16
N ASP A 127 3.36 -15.82 -0.23
CA ASP A 127 2.59 -16.06 -1.45
C ASP A 127 1.63 -14.90 -1.74
N PRO A 128 1.32 -14.61 -3.03
CA PRO A 128 0.40 -13.56 -3.42
C PRO A 128 -1.00 -13.75 -2.82
N LEU A 129 -1.65 -12.64 -2.49
CA LEU A 129 -2.99 -12.63 -1.90
C LEU A 129 -4.09 -13.09 -2.86
N GLY A 130 -3.83 -13.08 -4.19
CA GLY A 130 -4.72 -13.60 -5.23
C GLY A 130 -5.29 -12.53 -6.17
N PHE A 131 -4.77 -11.31 -6.12
CA PHE A 131 -5.12 -10.24 -7.04
C PHE A 131 -3.92 -9.39 -7.39
N GLU A 132 -4.04 -8.67 -8.50
CA GLU A 132 -3.11 -7.61 -8.88
C GLU A 132 -3.81 -6.25 -8.85
N ASN A 133 -3.04 -5.20 -8.64
CA ASN A 133 -3.49 -3.81 -8.69
C ASN A 133 -2.55 -2.98 -9.57
N THR A 134 -2.85 -2.91 -10.86
CA THR A 134 -2.08 -2.13 -11.83
C THR A 134 -2.53 -0.67 -11.88
N PHE A 135 -1.71 0.21 -12.43
CA PHE A 135 -2.17 1.54 -12.78
C PHE A 135 -3.27 1.49 -13.83
N ALA A 136 -4.29 2.32 -13.65
CA ALA A 136 -5.41 2.46 -14.55
C ALA A 136 -5.52 3.90 -15.03
N MET A 137 -5.55 4.09 -16.36
CA MET A 137 -5.83 5.39 -16.95
C MET A 137 -7.34 5.54 -17.07
N VAL A 138 -7.91 6.43 -16.25
CA VAL A 138 -9.35 6.56 -16.05
C VAL A 138 -9.86 7.86 -16.62
N VAL A 139 -10.96 7.78 -17.38
CA VAL A 139 -11.64 8.89 -18.01
C VAL A 139 -13.13 8.89 -17.60
N ARG A 140 -13.83 10.00 -17.85
CA ARG A 140 -15.29 10.06 -17.67
C ARG A 140 -16.00 9.13 -18.66
N GLY A 141 -17.08 8.47 -18.22
CA GLY A 141 -17.85 7.56 -19.08
C GLY A 141 -18.42 8.24 -20.33
N ASP A 142 -18.92 9.47 -20.19
CA ASP A 142 -19.44 10.25 -21.32
C ASP A 142 -18.34 10.59 -22.34
N ASP A 143 -17.14 10.94 -21.90
CA ASP A 143 -16.01 11.18 -22.78
C ASP A 143 -15.58 9.92 -23.51
N ALA A 144 -15.51 8.79 -22.78
CA ALA A 144 -15.19 7.49 -23.38
C ALA A 144 -16.19 7.11 -24.49
N GLN A 145 -17.48 7.34 -24.25
CA GLN A 145 -18.53 7.07 -25.23
C GLN A 145 -18.47 8.03 -26.43
N ASN A 146 -18.39 9.33 -26.18
CA ASN A 146 -18.46 10.37 -27.22
C ASN A 146 -17.22 10.38 -28.13
N LEU A 147 -16.06 10.06 -27.56
CA LEU A 147 -14.77 10.03 -28.26
C LEU A 147 -14.34 8.62 -28.66
N HIS A 148 -15.17 7.61 -28.39
CA HIS A 148 -14.92 6.19 -28.68
C HIS A 148 -13.63 5.64 -28.08
N LEU A 149 -13.29 6.10 -26.84
CA LEU A 149 -12.09 5.68 -26.16
C LEU A 149 -12.29 4.29 -25.54
N ARG A 150 -11.40 3.37 -25.80
CA ARG A 150 -11.38 2.02 -25.24
C ARG A 150 -10.01 1.63 -24.69
N THR A 151 -8.97 2.09 -25.39
CA THR A 151 -7.59 1.74 -25.09
C THR A 151 -6.76 2.99 -24.79
N MET A 152 -5.63 2.82 -24.13
CA MET A 152 -4.69 3.92 -23.88
C MET A 152 -4.13 4.50 -25.19
N SER A 153 -4.05 3.72 -26.28
CA SER A 153 -3.63 4.21 -27.60
C SER A 153 -4.60 5.22 -28.20
N ASP A 154 -5.90 5.17 -27.84
CA ASP A 154 -6.91 6.09 -28.37
C ASP A 154 -6.72 7.52 -27.86
N LEU A 155 -5.89 7.71 -26.84
CA LEU A 155 -5.58 9.02 -26.27
C LEU A 155 -4.67 9.88 -27.15
N ALA A 156 -3.85 9.28 -28.04
CA ALA A 156 -2.82 10.00 -28.79
C ALA A 156 -3.33 11.23 -29.58
N PRO A 157 -4.46 11.16 -30.30
CA PRO A 157 -4.96 12.33 -31.06
C PRO A 157 -5.56 13.44 -30.18
N ILE A 158 -5.96 13.14 -28.94
CA ILE A 158 -6.64 14.08 -28.05
C ILE A 158 -5.76 14.59 -26.91
N ALA A 159 -4.72 13.87 -26.54
CA ALA A 159 -3.78 14.23 -25.48
C ALA A 159 -3.27 15.70 -25.55
N PRO A 160 -3.01 16.29 -26.73
CA PRO A 160 -2.55 17.70 -26.79
C PRO A 160 -3.53 18.73 -26.22
N LYS A 161 -4.82 18.38 -26.10
CA LYS A 161 -5.87 19.26 -25.57
C LYS A 161 -6.31 18.88 -24.16
N TRP A 162 -5.85 17.74 -23.65
CA TRP A 162 -6.28 17.18 -22.39
C TRP A 162 -5.31 17.48 -21.26
N HIS A 163 -5.85 17.58 -20.04
CA HIS A 163 -5.11 17.74 -18.80
C HIS A 163 -5.14 16.43 -18.02
N ALA A 164 -3.95 15.95 -17.69
CA ALA A 164 -3.81 14.75 -16.86
C ALA A 164 -3.75 15.11 -15.37
N GLY A 165 -4.46 14.37 -14.52
CA GLY A 165 -4.33 14.39 -13.08
C GLY A 165 -3.59 13.13 -12.60
N VAL A 166 -2.56 13.29 -11.79
CA VAL A 166 -1.74 12.16 -11.34
C VAL A 166 -1.39 12.27 -9.86
N GLY A 167 -1.19 11.12 -9.23
CA GLY A 167 -0.56 11.07 -7.92
C GLY A 167 0.94 11.34 -8.00
N TYR A 168 1.53 11.79 -6.90
CA TYR A 168 2.95 12.11 -6.81
C TYR A 168 3.86 10.96 -7.26
N GLU A 169 3.60 9.72 -6.76
CA GLU A 169 4.42 8.57 -7.14
C GLU A 169 4.36 8.26 -8.64
N PHE A 170 3.18 8.38 -9.27
CA PHE A 170 3.05 8.13 -10.70
C PHE A 170 3.84 9.13 -11.56
N LEU A 171 4.00 10.36 -11.08
CA LEU A 171 4.85 11.34 -11.76
C LEU A 171 6.33 10.94 -11.74
N GLU A 172 6.82 10.43 -10.59
CA GLU A 172 8.25 10.25 -10.32
C GLU A 172 8.77 8.84 -10.68
N ARG A 173 7.91 7.83 -10.69
CA ARG A 173 8.32 6.43 -10.88
C ARG A 173 8.79 6.16 -12.31
N PRO A 174 9.74 5.21 -12.49
CA PRO A 174 10.20 4.78 -13.83
C PRO A 174 9.06 4.23 -14.70
N ASP A 175 8.12 3.48 -14.09
CA ASP A 175 6.93 2.92 -14.73
C ASP A 175 5.72 3.89 -14.70
N GLY A 176 5.95 5.17 -14.39
CA GLY A 176 4.91 6.19 -14.26
C GLY A 176 4.69 7.04 -15.51
N PHE A 177 4.29 8.30 -15.30
CA PHE A 177 3.78 9.21 -16.33
C PHE A 177 4.69 9.36 -17.53
N ARG A 178 6.00 9.56 -17.34
CA ARG A 178 6.95 9.76 -18.43
C ARG A 178 7.05 8.53 -19.33
N GLY A 179 7.23 7.35 -18.72
CA GLY A 179 7.36 6.11 -19.47
C GLY A 179 6.07 5.72 -20.19
N TRP A 180 4.93 5.85 -19.51
CA TRP A 180 3.61 5.65 -20.09
C TRP A 180 3.35 6.59 -21.27
N SER A 181 3.54 7.90 -21.10
CA SER A 181 3.35 8.89 -22.19
C SER A 181 4.25 8.59 -23.39
N SER A 182 5.51 8.22 -23.15
CA SER A 182 6.44 7.84 -24.22
C SER A 182 5.99 6.58 -24.96
N ARG A 183 5.57 5.53 -24.22
CA ARG A 183 5.13 4.26 -24.80
C ARG A 183 3.92 4.41 -25.73
N TYR A 184 2.99 5.29 -25.35
CA TYR A 184 1.75 5.54 -26.07
C TYR A 184 1.82 6.75 -27.00
N ALA A 185 3.00 7.37 -27.17
CA ALA A 185 3.22 8.58 -27.96
C ALA A 185 2.25 9.73 -27.59
N LEU A 186 2.00 9.90 -26.30
CA LEU A 186 1.10 10.94 -25.78
C LEU A 186 1.86 12.25 -25.58
N HIS A 187 1.35 13.30 -26.17
CA HIS A 187 1.92 14.64 -26.08
C HIS A 187 0.90 15.57 -25.43
N PHE A 188 0.83 15.57 -24.11
CA PHE A 188 -0.04 16.50 -23.39
C PHE A 188 0.42 17.94 -23.58
N GLY A 189 -0.55 18.86 -23.74
CA GLY A 189 -0.24 20.28 -23.96
C GLY A 189 0.27 21.02 -22.71
N ALA A 190 0.10 20.43 -21.53
CA ALA A 190 0.55 20.94 -20.24
C ALA A 190 1.15 19.82 -19.37
N GLN A 191 1.92 20.22 -18.35
CA GLN A 191 2.37 19.28 -17.32
C GLN A 191 1.15 18.73 -16.56
N PRO A 192 1.21 17.47 -16.09
CA PRO A 192 0.12 16.89 -15.32
C PRO A 192 -0.12 17.63 -14.00
N ASN A 193 -1.37 17.74 -13.60
CA ASN A 193 -1.75 18.25 -12.29
C ASN A 193 -1.48 17.19 -11.23
N VAL A 194 -0.57 17.49 -10.31
CA VAL A 194 -0.22 16.56 -9.21
C VAL A 194 -1.11 16.83 -8.01
N MET A 195 -1.75 15.77 -7.49
CA MET A 195 -2.64 15.88 -6.34
C MET A 195 -2.67 14.58 -5.53
N ASP A 196 -3.27 14.64 -4.35
CA ASP A 196 -3.52 13.46 -3.53
C ASP A 196 -4.44 12.47 -4.26
N LEU A 197 -4.18 11.16 -4.11
CA LEU A 197 -4.93 10.10 -4.79
C LEU A 197 -6.43 10.18 -4.50
N GLY A 198 -6.83 10.53 -3.28
CA GLY A 198 -8.23 10.72 -2.89
C GLY A 198 -8.95 11.87 -3.60
N LEU A 199 -8.23 12.79 -4.27
CA LEU A 199 -8.81 13.91 -5.00
C LEU A 199 -8.92 13.67 -6.51
N LEU A 200 -8.23 12.66 -7.05
CA LEU A 200 -8.13 12.41 -8.49
C LEU A 200 -9.50 12.25 -9.16
N TYR A 201 -10.34 11.37 -8.61
CA TYR A 201 -11.64 11.07 -9.20
C TYR A 201 -12.62 12.25 -9.10
N ARG A 202 -12.52 13.02 -8.03
CA ARG A 202 -13.32 14.24 -7.89
C ARG A 202 -12.88 15.30 -8.92
N ALA A 203 -11.59 15.51 -9.07
CA ALA A 203 -11.06 16.43 -10.08
C ALA A 203 -11.48 16.03 -11.50
N LEU A 204 -11.55 14.70 -11.79
CA LEU A 204 -12.04 14.18 -13.05
C LEU A 204 -13.53 14.45 -13.26
N VAL A 205 -14.37 14.15 -12.27
CA VAL A 205 -15.82 14.38 -12.32
C VAL A 205 -16.16 15.87 -12.39
N ASP A 206 -15.42 16.72 -11.69
CA ASP A 206 -15.59 18.17 -11.65
C ASP A 206 -14.95 18.87 -12.91
N HIS A 207 -14.50 18.11 -13.92
CA HIS A 207 -13.86 18.61 -15.17
C HIS A 207 -12.62 19.48 -14.94
N GLN A 208 -11.92 19.31 -13.83
CA GLN A 208 -10.64 20.01 -13.59
C GLN A 208 -9.48 19.33 -14.33
N VAL A 209 -9.62 18.05 -14.62
CA VAL A 209 -8.74 17.25 -15.48
C VAL A 209 -9.57 16.35 -16.37
N ASP A 210 -8.97 15.81 -17.44
CA ASP A 210 -9.68 15.01 -18.45
C ASP A 210 -9.36 13.52 -18.34
N ILE A 211 -8.25 13.18 -17.72
CA ILE A 211 -7.80 11.82 -17.45
C ILE A 211 -7.05 11.78 -16.13
N VAL A 212 -7.18 10.69 -15.37
CA VAL A 212 -6.42 10.47 -14.14
C VAL A 212 -5.71 9.11 -14.16
N ALA A 213 -4.57 9.06 -13.49
CA ALA A 213 -3.88 7.81 -13.19
C ALA A 213 -4.36 7.29 -11.83
N GLY A 214 -5.32 6.39 -11.86
CA GLY A 214 -5.83 5.66 -10.71
C GLY A 214 -5.26 4.24 -10.63
N ASN A 215 -5.98 3.36 -9.94
CA ASN A 215 -5.62 1.95 -9.78
C ASN A 215 -6.77 1.05 -10.26
N SER A 216 -6.44 -0.12 -10.80
CA SER A 216 -7.44 -1.04 -11.39
C SER A 216 -8.45 -1.60 -10.37
N THR A 217 -8.15 -1.52 -9.10
CA THR A 217 -9.00 -1.96 -7.98
C THR A 217 -9.74 -0.81 -7.29
N ASP A 218 -9.63 0.43 -7.77
CA ASP A 218 -10.32 1.57 -7.16
C ASP A 218 -11.84 1.45 -7.30
N GLY A 219 -12.54 1.43 -6.17
CA GLY A 219 -13.99 1.25 -6.13
C GLY A 219 -14.79 2.45 -6.67
N LEU A 220 -14.19 3.63 -6.75
CA LEU A 220 -14.81 4.84 -7.28
C LEU A 220 -14.99 4.81 -8.80
N ILE A 221 -14.25 3.96 -9.53
CA ILE A 221 -14.39 3.84 -10.99
C ILE A 221 -15.83 3.45 -11.35
N ASP A 222 -16.33 2.38 -10.75
CA ASP A 222 -17.69 1.90 -11.01
C ASP A 222 -18.75 2.83 -10.41
N SER A 223 -18.58 3.29 -9.18
CA SER A 223 -19.56 4.11 -8.47
C SER A 223 -19.77 5.51 -9.09
N LEU A 224 -18.78 6.05 -9.78
CA LEU A 224 -18.84 7.33 -10.47
C LEU A 224 -19.03 7.20 -11.98
N HIS A 225 -19.34 5.99 -12.50
CA HIS A 225 -19.52 5.70 -13.93
C HIS A 225 -18.33 6.13 -14.79
N LEU A 226 -17.13 5.90 -14.29
CA LEU A 226 -15.88 6.16 -14.99
C LEU A 226 -15.44 4.94 -15.79
N VAL A 227 -14.50 5.14 -16.72
CA VAL A 227 -13.97 4.09 -17.58
C VAL A 227 -12.46 4.02 -17.44
N ALA A 228 -11.95 2.87 -17.05
CA ALA A 228 -10.53 2.56 -17.15
C ALA A 228 -10.21 2.10 -18.57
N LEU A 229 -9.21 2.71 -19.20
CA LEU A 229 -8.80 2.35 -20.56
C LEU A 229 -7.88 1.13 -20.55
N ASP A 230 -8.04 0.26 -21.54
CA ASP A 230 -7.21 -0.94 -21.68
C ASP A 230 -5.76 -0.60 -22.01
N ASP A 231 -4.81 -1.23 -21.31
CA ASP A 231 -3.37 -1.18 -21.60
C ASP A 231 -3.03 -2.09 -22.79
N ASN A 232 -3.44 -1.71 -24.00
CA ASN A 232 -3.33 -2.52 -25.21
C ASN A 232 -1.88 -2.69 -25.74
N LEU A 233 -0.91 -1.96 -25.20
CA LEU A 233 0.51 -2.13 -25.49
C LEU A 233 1.27 -2.82 -24.37
N HIS A 234 0.57 -3.27 -23.32
CA HIS A 234 1.12 -3.97 -22.15
C HIS A 234 2.33 -3.23 -21.56
N TYR A 235 2.13 -1.94 -21.27
CA TYR A 235 3.18 -1.11 -20.69
C TYR A 235 3.42 -1.41 -19.23
N PHE A 236 2.34 -1.60 -18.47
CA PHE A 236 2.44 -1.88 -17.05
C PHE A 236 2.78 -3.34 -16.78
N PRO A 237 3.76 -3.63 -15.89
CA PRO A 237 4.03 -4.99 -15.48
C PRO A 237 2.91 -5.56 -14.60
N PRO A 238 2.90 -6.86 -14.33
CA PRO A 238 2.07 -7.44 -13.28
C PRO A 238 2.38 -6.86 -11.91
N TYR A 239 1.34 -6.58 -11.11
CA TYR A 239 1.42 -6.01 -9.77
C TYR A 239 0.67 -6.88 -8.75
N ASP A 240 1.10 -8.13 -8.58
CA ASP A 240 0.51 -9.01 -7.57
C ASP A 240 0.70 -8.45 -6.17
N ALA A 241 -0.36 -8.41 -5.38
CA ALA A 241 -0.32 -7.99 -3.98
C ALA A 241 0.31 -9.08 -3.11
N VAL A 242 1.43 -8.76 -2.45
CA VAL A 242 2.21 -9.70 -1.64
C VAL A 242 2.59 -9.10 -0.29
N PRO A 243 2.35 -9.80 0.84
CA PRO A 243 2.92 -9.41 2.11
C PRO A 243 4.45 -9.58 2.10
N ILE A 244 5.15 -8.53 2.49
CA ILE A 244 6.61 -8.51 2.68
C ILE A 244 6.91 -8.43 4.16
N VAL A 245 7.74 -9.32 4.64
CA VAL A 245 7.98 -9.56 6.06
C VAL A 245 9.47 -9.56 6.36
N ARG A 246 9.87 -8.97 7.47
CA ARG A 246 11.23 -9.06 7.99
C ARG A 246 11.52 -10.48 8.45
N ARG A 247 12.72 -10.98 8.13
CA ARG A 247 13.13 -12.33 8.52
C ARG A 247 13.22 -12.49 10.02
N ASP A 248 13.73 -11.51 10.75
CA ASP A 248 13.80 -11.53 12.21
C ASP A 248 12.40 -11.54 12.89
N ALA A 249 11.38 -10.93 12.27
CA ALA A 249 10.00 -11.05 12.73
C ALA A 249 9.48 -12.49 12.60
N LEU A 250 9.79 -13.17 11.48
CA LEU A 250 9.44 -14.59 11.28
C LEU A 250 10.20 -15.53 12.22
N GLU A 251 11.42 -15.19 12.60
CA GLU A 251 12.20 -15.93 13.60
C GLU A 251 11.65 -15.73 15.00
N LYS A 252 11.29 -14.50 15.34
CA LYS A 252 10.69 -14.15 16.62
C LYS A 252 9.29 -14.73 16.83
N PHE A 253 8.50 -14.83 15.74
CA PHE A 253 7.13 -15.32 15.75
C PHE A 253 6.93 -16.41 14.67
N PRO A 254 7.39 -17.66 14.89
CA PRO A 254 7.36 -18.72 13.88
C PRO A 254 5.95 -19.03 13.33
N GLN A 255 4.89 -18.88 14.16
CA GLN A 255 3.49 -19.07 13.76
C GLN A 255 3.00 -18.05 12.72
N LEU A 256 3.73 -16.94 12.53
CA LEU A 256 3.41 -15.91 11.53
C LEU A 256 3.43 -16.46 10.09
N ARG A 257 4.34 -17.41 9.80
CA ARG A 257 4.43 -18.03 8.47
C ARG A 257 3.12 -18.72 8.07
N ALA A 258 2.56 -19.51 8.98
CA ALA A 258 1.30 -20.21 8.73
C ALA A 258 0.12 -19.22 8.58
N ALA A 259 0.06 -18.21 9.44
CA ALA A 259 -0.99 -17.20 9.38
C ALA A 259 -0.96 -16.40 8.06
N LEU A 260 0.22 -16.06 7.56
CA LEU A 260 0.34 -15.36 6.26
C LEU A 260 0.04 -16.30 5.08
N ALA A 261 0.42 -17.57 5.15
CA ALA A 261 0.10 -18.56 4.12
C ALA A 261 -1.42 -18.81 3.99
N ASP A 262 -2.19 -18.70 5.07
CA ASP A 262 -3.65 -18.82 5.05
C ASP A 262 -4.33 -17.75 4.16
N LEU A 263 -3.68 -16.60 3.93
CA LEU A 263 -4.19 -15.49 3.12
C LEU A 263 -3.89 -15.66 1.62
N ALA A 264 -3.02 -16.61 1.24
CA ALA A 264 -2.64 -16.84 -0.15
C ALA A 264 -3.85 -17.16 -1.03
N GLY A 265 -4.03 -16.42 -2.12
CA GLY A 265 -5.12 -16.62 -3.07
C GLY A 265 -6.53 -16.34 -2.52
N LYS A 266 -6.69 -15.70 -1.36
CA LYS A 266 -7.99 -15.51 -0.72
C LYS A 266 -8.76 -14.28 -1.18
N LEU A 267 -8.13 -13.39 -1.91
CA LEU A 267 -8.68 -12.10 -2.32
C LEU A 267 -8.59 -11.93 -3.83
N SER A 268 -9.72 -11.81 -4.49
CA SER A 268 -9.78 -11.48 -5.92
C SER A 268 -9.80 -9.96 -6.16
N ALA A 269 -9.45 -9.52 -7.37
CA ALA A 269 -9.53 -8.10 -7.76
C ALA A 269 -10.95 -7.53 -7.63
N SER A 270 -11.98 -8.32 -7.94
CA SER A 270 -13.38 -7.91 -7.77
C SER A 270 -13.74 -7.70 -6.31
N GLU A 271 -13.29 -8.58 -5.42
CA GLU A 271 -13.52 -8.43 -3.98
C GLU A 271 -12.77 -7.21 -3.44
N MET A 272 -11.54 -6.97 -3.90
CA MET A 272 -10.78 -5.81 -3.49
C MET A 272 -11.46 -4.51 -3.93
N ARG A 273 -11.95 -4.40 -5.17
CA ARG A 273 -12.77 -3.28 -5.63
C ARG A 273 -13.99 -3.04 -4.73
N HIS A 274 -14.68 -4.14 -4.38
CA HIS A 274 -15.85 -4.04 -3.49
C HIS A 274 -15.48 -3.54 -2.09
N LEU A 275 -14.36 -4.00 -1.52
CA LEU A 275 -13.86 -3.50 -0.22
C LEU A 275 -13.48 -2.02 -0.30
N ASN A 276 -12.77 -1.61 -1.35
CA ASN A 276 -12.42 -0.21 -1.58
C ASN A 276 -13.69 0.66 -1.72
N ALA A 277 -14.69 0.21 -2.48
CA ALA A 277 -15.96 0.94 -2.63
C ALA A 277 -16.70 1.12 -1.29
N GLN A 278 -16.73 0.09 -0.43
CA GLN A 278 -17.35 0.21 0.89
C GLN A 278 -16.69 1.28 1.76
N VAL A 279 -15.38 1.49 1.62
CA VAL A 279 -14.65 2.51 2.39
C VAL A 279 -14.74 3.88 1.71
N ASP A 280 -14.45 3.96 0.41
CA ASP A 280 -14.32 5.25 -0.30
C ASP A 280 -15.67 5.85 -0.70
N ALA A 281 -16.63 5.03 -1.16
CA ALA A 281 -17.95 5.50 -1.57
C ALA A 281 -18.94 5.47 -0.42
N ASP A 282 -19.04 4.34 0.31
CA ASP A 282 -20.02 4.15 1.38
C ASP A 282 -19.56 4.72 2.74
N GLN A 283 -18.32 5.20 2.84
CA GLN A 283 -17.71 5.80 4.05
C GLN A 283 -17.75 4.87 5.28
N ARG A 284 -17.63 3.57 5.06
CA ARG A 284 -17.66 2.57 6.13
C ARG A 284 -16.31 2.47 6.84
N ASP A 285 -16.36 2.10 8.11
CA ASP A 285 -15.17 1.85 8.93
C ASP A 285 -14.36 0.66 8.40
N VAL A 286 -13.05 0.86 8.19
CA VAL A 286 -12.15 -0.13 7.61
C VAL A 286 -12.12 -1.42 8.43
N ALA A 287 -12.02 -1.32 9.76
CA ALA A 287 -11.94 -2.50 10.61
C ALA A 287 -13.24 -3.32 10.58
N ALA A 288 -14.40 -2.66 10.44
CA ALA A 288 -15.70 -3.32 10.28
C ALA A 288 -15.83 -4.00 8.92
N VAL A 289 -15.40 -3.34 7.83
CA VAL A 289 -15.39 -3.90 6.47
C VAL A 289 -14.52 -5.16 6.41
N VAL A 290 -13.31 -5.09 6.93
CA VAL A 290 -12.37 -6.20 6.97
C VAL A 290 -12.90 -7.36 7.82
N ARG A 291 -13.50 -7.07 8.98
CA ARG A 291 -14.09 -8.11 9.86
C ARG A 291 -15.21 -8.88 9.14
N ALA A 292 -16.08 -8.17 8.41
CA ALA A 292 -17.14 -8.79 7.63
C ALA A 292 -16.59 -9.65 6.49
N PHE A 293 -15.58 -9.16 5.77
CA PHE A 293 -14.91 -9.90 4.72
C PHE A 293 -14.26 -11.20 5.26
N ARG A 294 -13.49 -11.10 6.34
CA ARG A 294 -12.86 -12.29 6.97
C ARG A 294 -13.90 -13.34 7.37
N ALA A 295 -15.01 -12.90 7.97
CA ALA A 295 -16.11 -13.81 8.33
C ALA A 295 -16.70 -14.51 7.11
N SER A 296 -16.86 -13.82 5.97
CA SER A 296 -17.37 -14.42 4.72
C SER A 296 -16.41 -15.45 4.11
N LYS A 297 -15.11 -15.34 4.39
CA LYS A 297 -14.05 -16.23 3.90
C LYS A 297 -13.65 -17.33 4.89
N ASN A 298 -14.23 -17.36 6.09
CA ASN A 298 -13.82 -18.24 7.20
C ASN A 298 -12.34 -18.08 7.58
N LEU A 299 -11.86 -16.83 7.60
CA LEU A 299 -10.48 -16.44 7.94
C LEU A 299 -10.33 -16.04 9.42
#